data_c2edf2eec722064adf75235d806761b4
#
_entry.id   c2edf2eec722064adf75235d806761b4
#
_cell.length_a   1.000
_cell.length_b   1.000
_cell.length_c   1.000
_cell.angle_alpha   90.00
_cell.angle_beta   90.00
_cell.angle_gamma   90.00
#
_symmetry.space_group_name_H-M   'P 1'
#
loop_
_entity.id
_entity.type
_entity.pdbx_description
1 polymer ?
#
loop_
_entity_poly.entity_id
_entity_poly.type
_entity_poly.pdbx_seq_one_letter_code
_entity_poly.pdbx_strand_id
1 'polypeptide(L)'
;KVTELNYYGAGCSTEDKLKIVSDAMATVFTNASIYIGHDLLAAARALLGLETGFAAILGTGTNTGLYNGKDISLNIDSAAYILGDEGSGCYIGKKLLTDYIRGYMPEVVRERFWETYKLTPDEVTDEVYTKPLANRFCASFSKFVYDNNVHAEYSRKIVKTSFVDFFENLVSHYPNYKEYTFNCIGSVGYNFRNVLEETATDYGMKVGKIIRSPIDDLVRYHVELAPR
;
A
#
# COMPACT_ATOMS: atom_id res chain seq x y z
N LYS A 1 12.68 17.81 25.87
CA LYS A 1 13.43 16.53 25.73
C LYS A 1 12.44 15.46 25.26
N VAL A 2 12.81 14.68 24.24
CA VAL A 2 12.05 13.50 23.80
C VAL A 2 12.33 12.40 24.83
N THR A 3 11.30 11.86 25.44
CA THR A 3 11.37 10.78 26.44
C THR A 3 10.84 9.46 25.92
N GLU A 4 10.03 9.49 24.86
CA GLU A 4 9.47 8.32 24.18
C GLU A 4 9.48 8.54 22.67
N LEU A 5 9.85 7.51 21.91
CA LEU A 5 9.89 7.52 20.46
C LEU A 5 9.20 6.25 19.94
N ASN A 6 8.11 6.41 19.22
CA ASN A 6 7.41 5.33 18.56
C ASN A 6 7.65 5.42 17.05
N TYR A 7 8.44 4.50 16.51
CA TYR A 7 8.75 4.43 15.08
C TYR A 7 8.09 3.24 14.42
N TYR A 8 7.60 3.44 13.22
CA TYR A 8 7.03 2.39 12.39
C TYR A 8 7.59 2.46 10.98
N GLY A 9 8.05 1.34 10.45
CA GLY A 9 8.68 1.31 9.14
C GLY A 9 8.43 0.04 8.36
N ALA A 10 8.40 0.19 7.04
CA ALA A 10 8.41 -0.94 6.14
C ALA A 10 9.71 -1.75 6.31
N GLY A 11 9.58 -3.08 6.24
CA GLY A 11 10.73 -3.97 6.38
C GLY A 11 11.27 -4.16 7.79
N CYS A 12 10.66 -3.57 8.82
CA CYS A 12 10.98 -3.81 10.25
C CYS A 12 10.33 -5.11 10.74
N SER A 13 10.68 -6.25 10.15
CA SER A 13 10.02 -7.54 10.38
C SER A 13 10.91 -8.60 11.06
N THR A 14 12.21 -8.36 11.20
CA THR A 14 13.14 -9.29 11.85
C THR A 14 13.92 -8.59 12.96
N GLU A 15 14.35 -9.36 13.98
CA GLU A 15 15.11 -8.81 15.12
C GLU A 15 16.34 -8.02 14.68
N ASP A 16 17.11 -8.51 13.70
CA ASP A 16 18.28 -7.82 13.17
C ASP A 16 17.94 -6.44 12.57
N LYS A 17 16.85 -6.37 11.80
CA LYS A 17 16.39 -5.11 11.19
C LYS A 17 15.87 -4.14 12.25
N LEU A 18 15.12 -4.63 13.23
CA LEU A 18 14.67 -3.84 14.37
C LEU A 18 15.86 -3.28 15.15
N LYS A 19 16.89 -4.11 15.39
CA LYS A 19 18.11 -3.69 16.10
C LYS A 19 18.86 -2.59 15.35
N ILE A 20 19.06 -2.72 14.03
CA ILE A 20 19.74 -1.70 13.21
C ILE A 20 19.05 -0.35 13.35
N VAL A 21 17.71 -0.32 13.25
CA VAL A 21 16.94 0.93 13.35
C VAL A 21 16.97 1.48 14.77
N SER A 22 16.84 0.62 15.80
CA SER A 22 16.91 1.00 17.20
C SER A 22 18.26 1.61 17.55
N ASP A 23 19.35 0.95 17.18
CA ASP A 23 20.71 1.43 17.44
C ASP A 23 20.96 2.79 16.77
N ALA A 24 20.53 2.94 15.52
CA ALA A 24 20.63 4.22 14.81
C ALA A 24 19.85 5.35 15.50
N MET A 25 18.63 5.07 15.97
CA MET A 25 17.83 6.08 16.69
C MET A 25 18.38 6.41 18.07
N ALA A 26 18.94 5.42 18.78
CA ALA A 26 19.54 5.62 20.08
C ALA A 26 20.75 6.57 20.04
N THR A 27 21.45 6.69 18.91
CA THR A 27 22.54 7.69 18.76
C THR A 27 22.07 9.13 18.83
N VAL A 28 20.81 9.38 18.41
CA VAL A 28 20.22 10.73 18.39
C VAL A 28 19.34 10.98 19.61
N PHE A 29 18.54 9.99 20.01
CA PHE A 29 17.57 10.07 21.10
C PHE A 29 18.07 9.32 22.34
N THR A 30 19.22 9.74 22.88
CA THR A 30 19.97 9.05 23.93
C THR A 30 19.23 8.87 25.27
N ASN A 31 18.14 9.62 25.49
CA ASN A 31 17.36 9.59 26.75
C ASN A 31 15.89 9.14 26.50
N ALA A 32 15.58 8.63 25.32
CA ALA A 32 14.23 8.19 24.99
C ALA A 32 14.09 6.67 25.09
N SER A 33 12.94 6.22 25.55
CA SER A 33 12.46 4.85 25.30
C SER A 33 12.09 4.74 23.84
N ILE A 34 12.66 3.77 23.11
CA ILE A 34 12.47 3.61 21.68
C ILE A 34 11.66 2.34 21.43
N TYR A 35 10.49 2.50 20.81
CA TYR A 35 9.69 1.42 20.27
C TYR A 35 9.78 1.41 18.75
N ILE A 36 9.94 0.21 18.16
CA ILE A 36 9.97 0.02 16.70
C ILE A 36 8.94 -1.02 16.33
N GLY A 37 8.00 -0.65 15.46
CA GLY A 37 7.00 -1.52 14.87
C GLY A 37 7.09 -1.56 13.34
N HIS A 38 6.41 -2.52 12.74
CA HIS A 38 6.27 -2.57 11.28
C HIS A 38 5.09 -1.72 10.79
N ASP A 39 5.10 -1.39 9.52
CA ASP A 39 4.14 -0.51 8.85
C ASP A 39 2.69 -0.99 8.96
N LEU A 40 2.44 -2.30 8.82
CA LEU A 40 1.09 -2.86 8.94
C LEU A 40 0.50 -2.69 10.36
N LEU A 41 1.34 -2.77 11.40
CA LEU A 41 0.89 -2.52 12.76
C LEU A 41 0.52 -1.04 12.94
N ALA A 42 1.30 -0.11 12.36
CA ALA A 42 0.93 1.29 12.34
C ALA A 42 -0.42 1.53 11.62
N ALA A 43 -0.60 0.87 10.47
CA ALA A 43 -1.86 0.94 9.73
C ALA A 43 -3.05 0.44 10.55
N ALA A 44 -2.92 -0.72 11.20
CA ALA A 44 -3.97 -1.29 12.03
C ALA A 44 -4.31 -0.39 13.22
N ARG A 45 -3.31 0.13 13.94
CA ARG A 45 -3.50 1.07 15.06
C ARG A 45 -4.18 2.37 14.64
N ALA A 46 -3.81 2.92 13.50
CA ALA A 46 -4.44 4.14 12.95
C ALA A 46 -5.89 3.92 12.51
N LEU A 47 -6.18 2.77 11.90
CA LEU A 47 -7.51 2.46 11.39
C LEU A 47 -8.49 2.02 12.47
N LEU A 48 -8.02 1.20 13.41
CA LEU A 48 -8.85 0.42 14.33
C LEU A 48 -8.67 0.81 15.80
N GLY A 49 -7.59 1.53 16.14
CA GLY A 49 -7.32 1.85 17.54
C GLY A 49 -7.05 0.59 18.36
N LEU A 50 -7.94 0.31 19.31
CA LEU A 50 -7.91 -0.89 20.17
C LEU A 50 -8.91 -1.98 19.72
N GLU A 51 -9.67 -1.73 18.65
CA GLU A 51 -10.66 -2.68 18.16
C GLU A 51 -10.01 -3.74 17.27
N THR A 52 -10.58 -4.94 17.28
CA THR A 52 -10.18 -6.02 16.37
C THR A 52 -10.73 -5.80 14.96
N GLY A 53 -10.01 -6.22 13.93
CA GLY A 53 -10.50 -6.08 12.55
C GLY A 53 -9.47 -6.37 11.48
N PHE A 54 -9.85 -6.07 10.25
CA PHE A 54 -9.01 -6.19 9.06
C PHE A 54 -8.41 -4.84 8.69
N ALA A 55 -7.13 -4.82 8.38
CA ALA A 55 -6.39 -3.65 7.91
C ALA A 55 -5.59 -3.97 6.65
N ALA A 56 -5.60 -3.05 5.69
CA ALA A 56 -4.82 -3.13 4.46
C ALA A 56 -3.97 -1.88 4.24
N ILE A 57 -2.82 -2.06 3.61
CA ILE A 57 -1.99 -1.00 3.04
C ILE A 57 -2.01 -1.17 1.52
N LEU A 58 -2.40 -0.12 0.80
CA LEU A 58 -2.31 -0.01 -0.66
C LEU A 58 -1.53 1.26 -1.03
N GLY A 59 -0.23 1.08 -1.15
CA GLY A 59 0.76 2.12 -1.47
C GLY A 59 1.62 1.74 -2.68
N THR A 60 2.95 1.89 -2.57
CA THR A 60 3.90 1.37 -3.55
C THR A 60 3.78 -0.15 -3.71
N GLY A 61 3.70 -0.86 -2.58
CA GLY A 61 3.37 -2.28 -2.47
C GLY A 61 2.06 -2.48 -1.72
N THR A 62 1.76 -3.74 -1.38
CA THR A 62 0.57 -4.18 -0.67
C THR A 62 0.95 -4.86 0.65
N ASN A 63 0.13 -4.68 1.68
CA ASN A 63 0.20 -5.49 2.89
C ASN A 63 -1.20 -5.59 3.52
N THR A 64 -1.52 -6.71 4.16
CA THR A 64 -2.83 -6.94 4.79
C THR A 64 -2.70 -7.73 6.08
N GLY A 65 -3.65 -7.59 7.00
CA GLY A 65 -3.64 -8.40 8.21
C GLY A 65 -4.91 -8.30 9.05
N LEU A 66 -5.11 -9.32 9.87
CA LEU A 66 -6.06 -9.29 10.96
C LEU A 66 -5.34 -8.75 12.20
N TYR A 67 -5.99 -7.79 12.82
CA TYR A 67 -5.52 -7.13 14.05
C TYR A 67 -6.40 -7.53 15.22
N ASN A 68 -5.80 -7.88 16.36
CA ASN A 68 -6.51 -8.34 17.55
C ASN A 68 -6.72 -7.26 18.62
N GLY A 69 -6.53 -5.98 18.26
CA GLY A 69 -6.59 -4.85 19.21
C GLY A 69 -5.24 -4.48 19.81
N LYS A 70 -4.19 -5.30 19.59
CA LYS A 70 -2.83 -5.06 20.10
C LYS A 70 -1.76 -5.31 19.05
N ASP A 71 -1.84 -6.47 18.38
CA ASP A 71 -0.84 -6.94 17.41
C ASP A 71 -1.52 -7.52 16.16
N ILE A 72 -0.76 -7.70 15.09
CA ILE A 72 -1.22 -8.42 13.90
C ILE A 72 -1.26 -9.92 14.25
N SER A 73 -2.46 -10.49 14.28
CA SER A 73 -2.69 -11.90 14.63
C SER A 73 -2.59 -12.85 13.44
N LEU A 74 -2.82 -12.35 12.23
CA LEU A 74 -2.67 -13.11 10.99
C LEU A 74 -2.26 -12.14 9.87
N ASN A 75 -1.22 -12.50 9.13
CA ASN A 75 -0.79 -11.80 7.93
C ASN A 75 -0.62 -12.82 6.81
N ILE A 76 -1.26 -12.58 5.67
CA ILE A 76 -1.01 -13.30 4.43
C ILE A 76 0.02 -12.49 3.66
N ASP A 77 1.16 -13.10 3.32
CA ASP A 77 2.27 -12.44 2.64
C ASP A 77 1.82 -11.95 1.25
N SER A 78 2.12 -10.68 0.94
CA SER A 78 1.80 -10.09 -0.36
C SER A 78 2.69 -10.60 -1.50
N ALA A 79 3.67 -11.45 -1.21
CA ALA A 79 4.65 -12.00 -2.15
C ALA A 79 5.49 -10.94 -2.89
N ALA A 80 5.51 -9.71 -2.42
CA ALA A 80 6.24 -8.56 -2.94
C ALA A 80 6.01 -8.30 -4.46
N TYR A 81 6.72 -7.30 -5.01
CA TYR A 81 6.37 -6.73 -6.32
C TYR A 81 6.61 -7.64 -7.53
N ILE A 82 7.45 -8.65 -7.41
CA ILE A 82 7.71 -9.59 -8.53
C ILE A 82 6.59 -10.62 -8.63
N LEU A 83 6.21 -11.23 -7.51
CA LEU A 83 5.30 -12.37 -7.45
C LEU A 83 3.87 -11.98 -7.09
N GLY A 84 3.67 -10.79 -6.49
CA GLY A 84 2.40 -10.35 -5.96
C GLY A 84 2.25 -8.84 -5.94
N ASP A 85 2.00 -8.28 -4.73
CA ASP A 85 1.67 -6.88 -4.46
C ASP A 85 0.43 -6.40 -5.23
N GLU A 86 -0.57 -7.27 -5.45
CA GLU A 86 -1.81 -6.94 -6.14
C GLU A 86 -2.49 -5.76 -5.45
N GLY A 87 -3.13 -4.92 -6.24
CA GLY A 87 -3.78 -3.69 -5.75
C GLY A 87 -2.84 -2.51 -5.50
N SER A 88 -1.52 -2.72 -5.49
CA SER A 88 -0.53 -1.66 -5.26
C SER A 88 -0.32 -0.74 -6.45
N GLY A 89 0.37 0.38 -6.21
CA GLY A 89 0.81 1.26 -7.29
C GLY A 89 1.80 0.60 -8.24
N CYS A 90 2.67 -0.27 -7.71
CA CYS A 90 3.58 -1.06 -8.53
C CYS A 90 2.81 -2.02 -9.46
N TYR A 91 1.79 -2.69 -8.94
CA TYR A 91 0.97 -3.62 -9.72
C TYR A 91 0.18 -2.89 -10.82
N ILE A 92 -0.46 -1.77 -10.49
CA ILE A 92 -1.16 -0.89 -11.45
C ILE A 92 -0.18 -0.40 -12.52
N GLY A 93 1.00 0.07 -12.11
CA GLY A 93 2.03 0.54 -13.03
C GLY A 93 2.57 -0.56 -13.93
N LYS A 94 2.80 -1.77 -13.42
CA LYS A 94 3.18 -2.93 -14.25
C LYS A 94 2.15 -3.24 -15.34
N LYS A 95 0.84 -3.21 -15.01
CA LYS A 95 -0.24 -3.41 -16.00
C LYS A 95 -0.20 -2.32 -17.09
N LEU A 96 -0.07 -1.05 -16.70
CA LEU A 96 0.04 0.07 -17.65
C LEU A 96 1.25 -0.07 -18.57
N LEU A 97 2.44 -0.33 -17.99
CA LEU A 97 3.68 -0.47 -18.75
C LEU A 97 3.68 -1.70 -19.67
N THR A 98 3.05 -2.78 -19.24
CA THR A 98 2.86 -3.97 -20.08
C THR A 98 2.01 -3.65 -21.31
N ASP A 99 0.92 -2.92 -21.13
CA ASP A 99 0.07 -2.49 -22.25
C ASP A 99 0.83 -1.54 -23.18
N TYR A 100 1.66 -0.65 -22.62
CA TYR A 100 2.50 0.26 -23.40
C TYR A 100 3.50 -0.50 -24.27
N ILE A 101 4.27 -1.41 -23.69
CA ILE A 101 5.30 -2.20 -24.39
C ILE A 101 4.67 -3.09 -25.47
N ARG A 102 3.50 -3.67 -25.20
CA ARG A 102 2.79 -4.57 -26.14
C ARG A 102 1.95 -3.85 -27.19
N GLY A 103 1.84 -2.53 -27.11
CA GLY A 103 1.00 -1.75 -28.03
C GLY A 103 -0.51 -1.92 -27.79
N TYR A 104 -0.94 -2.36 -26.62
CA TYR A 104 -2.35 -2.55 -26.24
C TYR A 104 -2.99 -1.30 -25.64
N MET A 105 -2.17 -0.31 -25.30
CA MET A 105 -2.63 0.97 -24.79
C MET A 105 -3.42 1.71 -25.88
N PRO A 106 -4.61 2.25 -25.58
CA PRO A 106 -5.33 3.10 -26.54
C PRO A 106 -4.46 4.22 -27.07
N GLU A 107 -4.57 4.53 -28.37
CA GLU A 107 -3.67 5.48 -29.04
C GLU A 107 -3.58 6.84 -28.33
N VAL A 108 -4.73 7.42 -27.98
CA VAL A 108 -4.79 8.71 -27.24
C VAL A 108 -4.08 8.65 -25.88
N VAL A 109 -4.11 7.51 -25.19
CA VAL A 109 -3.41 7.29 -23.92
C VAL A 109 -1.91 7.13 -24.15
N ARG A 110 -1.53 6.40 -25.20
CA ARG A 110 -0.14 6.20 -25.61
C ARG A 110 0.54 7.52 -26.00
N GLU A 111 -0.14 8.36 -26.76
CA GLU A 111 0.33 9.71 -27.10
C GLU A 111 0.54 10.55 -25.84
N ARG A 112 -0.44 10.56 -24.92
CA ARG A 112 -0.35 11.27 -23.65
C ARG A 112 0.77 10.72 -22.76
N PHE A 113 0.96 9.41 -22.73
CA PHE A 113 2.07 8.77 -22.01
C PHE A 113 3.42 9.22 -22.58
N TRP A 114 3.58 9.19 -23.88
CA TRP A 114 4.78 9.66 -24.55
C TRP A 114 5.06 11.15 -24.30
N GLU A 115 4.03 12.00 -24.39
CA GLU A 115 4.18 13.42 -24.07
C GLU A 115 4.68 13.68 -22.66
N THR A 116 4.20 12.86 -21.72
CA THR A 116 4.49 13.03 -20.30
C THR A 116 5.88 12.51 -19.91
N TYR A 117 6.26 11.34 -20.41
CA TYR A 117 7.44 10.63 -19.94
C TYR A 117 8.58 10.57 -20.93
N LYS A 118 8.32 10.67 -22.22
CA LYS A 118 9.31 10.55 -23.30
C LYS A 118 10.12 9.25 -23.24
N LEU A 119 9.54 8.18 -22.71
CA LEU A 119 10.16 6.86 -22.57
C LEU A 119 9.74 5.95 -23.72
N THR A 120 10.71 5.32 -24.37
CA THR A 120 10.49 4.22 -25.31
C THR A 120 10.23 2.92 -24.57
N PRO A 121 9.63 1.89 -25.22
CA PRO A 121 9.49 0.55 -24.65
C PRO A 121 10.81 -0.06 -24.17
N ASP A 122 11.91 0.15 -24.89
CA ASP A 122 13.22 -0.37 -24.54
C ASP A 122 13.78 0.31 -23.28
N GLU A 123 13.62 1.63 -23.14
CA GLU A 123 14.02 2.36 -21.94
C GLU A 123 13.19 1.93 -20.71
N VAL A 124 11.90 1.70 -20.87
CA VAL A 124 11.05 1.14 -19.79
C VAL A 124 11.56 -0.23 -19.37
N THR A 125 11.93 -1.08 -20.33
CA THR A 125 12.48 -2.40 -20.06
C THR A 125 13.82 -2.31 -19.33
N ASP A 126 14.71 -1.40 -19.75
CA ASP A 126 16.00 -1.17 -19.08
C ASP A 126 15.81 -0.71 -17.63
N GLU A 127 14.91 0.25 -17.37
CA GLU A 127 14.60 0.75 -16.03
C GLU A 127 14.09 -0.37 -15.10
N VAL A 128 13.26 -1.29 -15.62
CA VAL A 128 12.67 -2.38 -14.80
C VAL A 128 13.69 -3.48 -14.52
N TYR A 129 14.56 -3.83 -15.48
CA TYR A 129 15.41 -5.03 -15.38
C TYR A 129 16.84 -4.74 -14.99
N THR A 130 17.36 -3.54 -15.19
CA THR A 130 18.77 -3.21 -14.97
C THR A 130 18.99 -2.17 -13.87
N LYS A 131 17.96 -1.36 -13.53
CA LYS A 131 18.10 -0.29 -12.53
C LYS A 131 17.60 -0.72 -11.15
N PRO A 132 18.12 -0.11 -10.10
CA PRO A 132 17.60 -0.34 -8.74
C PRO A 132 16.21 0.24 -8.56
N LEU A 133 15.45 -0.32 -7.59
CA LEU A 133 14.12 0.18 -7.19
C LEU A 133 13.06 0.11 -8.30
N ALA A 134 13.09 -0.94 -9.12
CA ALA A 134 12.10 -1.18 -10.17
C ALA A 134 10.64 -1.09 -9.68
N ASN A 135 10.38 -1.52 -8.43
CA ASN A 135 9.06 -1.39 -7.80
C ASN A 135 8.62 0.07 -7.67
N ARG A 136 9.51 0.98 -7.29
CA ARG A 136 9.21 2.42 -7.19
C ARG A 136 9.02 3.05 -8.56
N PHE A 137 9.85 2.65 -9.52
CA PHE A 137 9.70 3.07 -10.91
C PHE A 137 8.32 2.69 -11.43
N CYS A 138 7.93 1.41 -11.36
CA CYS A 138 6.59 0.98 -11.76
C CYS A 138 5.48 1.71 -11.00
N ALA A 139 5.59 1.85 -9.67
CA ALA A 139 4.58 2.50 -8.84
C ALA A 139 4.35 3.97 -9.22
N SER A 140 5.36 4.67 -9.73
CA SER A 140 5.24 6.08 -10.14
C SER A 140 4.20 6.28 -11.24
N PHE A 141 3.97 5.29 -12.08
CA PHE A 141 2.99 5.34 -13.17
C PHE A 141 1.54 5.18 -12.72
N SER A 142 1.29 4.75 -11.48
CA SER A 142 -0.07 4.77 -10.92
C SER A 142 -0.66 6.19 -10.86
N LYS A 143 0.20 7.20 -10.70
CA LYS A 143 -0.20 8.61 -10.78
C LYS A 143 -0.71 8.97 -12.18
N PHE A 144 -0.08 8.50 -13.24
CA PHE A 144 -0.56 8.71 -14.60
C PHE A 144 -1.95 8.11 -14.81
N VAL A 145 -2.19 6.89 -14.29
CA VAL A 145 -3.51 6.26 -14.36
C VAL A 145 -4.57 7.08 -13.63
N TYR A 146 -4.21 7.68 -12.48
CA TYR A 146 -5.10 8.55 -11.71
C TYR A 146 -5.40 9.88 -12.42
N ASP A 147 -4.36 10.52 -12.97
CA ASP A 147 -4.47 11.84 -13.61
C ASP A 147 -4.97 11.76 -15.07
N ASN A 148 -5.01 10.56 -15.65
CA ASN A 148 -5.36 10.36 -17.06
C ASN A 148 -6.86 10.49 -17.29
N ASN A 149 -7.28 11.69 -17.70
CA ASN A 149 -8.68 11.98 -18.03
C ASN A 149 -9.03 11.77 -19.52
N VAL A 150 -8.04 11.44 -20.38
CA VAL A 150 -8.27 11.29 -21.83
C VAL A 150 -8.99 9.99 -22.20
N HIS A 151 -8.93 8.97 -21.30
CA HIS A 151 -9.64 7.69 -21.47
C HIS A 151 -9.97 7.05 -20.13
N ALA A 152 -11.00 7.56 -19.48
CA ALA A 152 -11.38 7.15 -18.11
C ALA A 152 -11.72 5.65 -17.98
N GLU A 153 -12.34 5.05 -19.01
CA GLU A 153 -12.69 3.63 -19.02
C GLU A 153 -11.45 2.73 -19.00
N TYR A 154 -10.42 3.07 -19.76
CA TYR A 154 -9.15 2.34 -19.75
C TYR A 154 -8.46 2.42 -18.39
N SER A 155 -8.35 3.62 -17.82
CA SER A 155 -7.80 3.81 -16.47
C SER A 155 -8.58 3.02 -15.42
N ARG A 156 -9.91 3.11 -15.45
CA ARG A 156 -10.77 2.35 -14.55
C ARG A 156 -10.58 0.84 -14.69
N LYS A 157 -10.47 0.32 -15.92
CA LYS A 157 -10.24 -1.11 -16.19
C LYS A 157 -8.96 -1.61 -15.53
N ILE A 158 -7.84 -0.88 -15.69
CA ILE A 158 -6.56 -1.24 -15.06
C ILE A 158 -6.70 -1.31 -13.55
N VAL A 159 -7.30 -0.29 -12.93
CA VAL A 159 -7.47 -0.19 -11.47
C VAL A 159 -8.42 -1.26 -10.96
N LYS A 160 -9.57 -1.44 -11.59
CA LYS A 160 -10.56 -2.46 -11.19
C LYS A 160 -9.97 -3.86 -11.26
N THR A 161 -9.27 -4.21 -12.33
CA THR A 161 -8.59 -5.51 -12.46
C THR A 161 -7.55 -5.68 -11.34
N SER A 162 -6.77 -4.64 -11.05
CA SER A 162 -5.77 -4.68 -9.98
C SER A 162 -6.39 -4.94 -8.59
N PHE A 163 -7.54 -4.32 -8.30
CA PHE A 163 -8.23 -4.55 -7.03
C PHE A 163 -8.98 -5.89 -6.99
N VAL A 164 -9.51 -6.36 -8.11
CA VAL A 164 -10.07 -7.72 -8.20
C VAL A 164 -8.98 -8.74 -7.89
N ASP A 165 -7.81 -8.64 -8.53
CA ASP A 165 -6.67 -9.53 -8.27
C ASP A 165 -6.24 -9.48 -6.78
N PHE A 166 -6.26 -8.28 -6.15
CA PHE A 166 -5.98 -8.10 -4.72
C PHE A 166 -7.00 -8.82 -3.82
N PHE A 167 -8.28 -8.72 -4.12
CA PHE A 167 -9.30 -9.42 -3.36
C PHE A 167 -9.24 -10.92 -3.57
N GLU A 168 -9.03 -11.38 -4.80
CA GLU A 168 -8.96 -12.81 -5.13
C GLU A 168 -7.73 -13.48 -4.51
N ASN A 169 -6.54 -12.85 -4.59
CA ASN A 169 -5.30 -13.50 -4.19
C ASN A 169 -4.92 -13.27 -2.71
N LEU A 170 -5.48 -12.25 -2.05
CA LEU A 170 -5.15 -11.92 -0.68
C LEU A 170 -6.37 -11.88 0.24
N VAL A 171 -7.31 -10.96 0.00
CA VAL A 171 -8.36 -10.65 0.97
C VAL A 171 -9.30 -11.82 1.21
N SER A 172 -9.71 -12.53 0.13
CA SER A 172 -10.64 -13.66 0.21
C SER A 172 -10.05 -14.90 0.91
N HIS A 173 -8.75 -14.93 1.11
CA HIS A 173 -8.07 -16.03 1.81
C HIS A 173 -8.04 -15.87 3.33
N TYR A 174 -8.45 -14.71 3.86
CA TYR A 174 -8.61 -14.56 5.31
C TYR A 174 -9.85 -15.32 5.80
N PRO A 175 -9.75 -16.04 6.93
CA PRO A 175 -10.91 -16.73 7.50
C PRO A 175 -12.06 -15.74 7.74
N ASN A 176 -13.26 -16.07 7.28
CA ASN A 176 -14.47 -15.25 7.47
C ASN A 176 -14.33 -13.80 7.00
N TYR A 177 -13.55 -13.54 5.95
CA TYR A 177 -13.21 -12.19 5.50
C TYR A 177 -14.43 -11.27 5.32
N LYS A 178 -15.59 -11.83 4.93
CA LYS A 178 -16.84 -11.06 4.75
C LYS A 178 -17.44 -10.50 6.04
N GLU A 179 -17.04 -11.03 7.20
CA GLU A 179 -17.50 -10.56 8.51
C GLU A 179 -16.75 -9.31 8.96
N TYR A 180 -15.56 -9.05 8.38
CA TYR A 180 -14.78 -7.86 8.69
C TYR A 180 -15.21 -6.67 7.85
N THR A 181 -15.05 -5.49 8.46
CA THR A 181 -15.09 -4.22 7.72
C THR A 181 -13.74 -4.02 7.01
N PHE A 182 -13.79 -3.72 5.72
CA PHE A 182 -12.59 -3.41 4.92
C PHE A 182 -12.07 -2.02 5.26
N ASN A 183 -10.88 -1.95 5.86
CA ASN A 183 -10.19 -0.71 6.19
C ASN A 183 -8.86 -0.66 5.45
N CYS A 184 -8.50 0.51 4.90
CA CYS A 184 -7.31 0.67 4.07
C CYS A 184 -6.58 1.98 4.33
N ILE A 185 -5.25 1.90 4.31
CA ILE A 185 -4.35 3.06 4.29
C ILE A 185 -3.52 3.04 3.03
N GLY A 186 -3.19 4.21 2.52
CA GLY A 186 -2.22 4.41 1.46
C GLY A 186 -2.74 5.27 0.32
N SER A 187 -1.81 5.86 -0.40
CA SER A 187 -2.14 6.80 -1.47
C SER A 187 -2.92 6.16 -2.63
N VAL A 188 -2.66 4.90 -2.93
CA VAL A 188 -3.35 4.17 -4.00
C VAL A 188 -4.79 3.86 -3.58
N GLY A 189 -4.98 3.24 -2.41
CA GLY A 189 -6.32 2.98 -1.88
C GLY A 189 -7.16 4.25 -1.78
N TYR A 190 -6.57 5.35 -1.31
CA TYR A 190 -7.24 6.64 -1.17
C TYR A 190 -7.58 7.30 -2.50
N ASN A 191 -6.64 7.36 -3.43
CA ASN A 191 -6.86 8.02 -4.72
C ASN A 191 -7.87 7.28 -5.60
N PHE A 192 -7.88 5.95 -5.56
CA PHE A 192 -8.81 5.11 -6.30
C PHE A 192 -9.95 4.55 -5.45
N ARG A 193 -10.28 5.25 -4.34
CA ARG A 193 -11.23 4.77 -3.33
C ARG A 193 -12.59 4.34 -3.91
N ASN A 194 -13.12 5.07 -4.89
CA ASN A 194 -14.43 4.74 -5.47
C ASN A 194 -14.44 3.33 -6.12
N VAL A 195 -13.35 2.97 -6.81
CA VAL A 195 -13.19 1.65 -7.42
C VAL A 195 -12.89 0.59 -6.35
N LEU A 196 -12.14 0.96 -5.30
CA LEU A 196 -11.82 0.08 -4.19
C LEU A 196 -13.06 -0.24 -3.34
N GLU A 197 -13.88 0.75 -3.01
CA GLU A 197 -15.14 0.61 -2.29
C GLU A 197 -16.14 -0.29 -3.04
N GLU A 198 -16.28 -0.06 -4.34
CA GLU A 198 -17.07 -0.92 -5.23
C GLU A 198 -16.57 -2.35 -5.19
N THR A 199 -15.25 -2.55 -5.34
CA THR A 199 -14.68 -3.90 -5.33
C THR A 199 -14.87 -4.59 -3.98
N ALA A 200 -14.63 -3.90 -2.86
CA ALA A 200 -14.88 -4.47 -1.53
C ALA A 200 -16.33 -4.91 -1.35
N THR A 201 -17.27 -4.10 -1.86
CA THR A 201 -18.71 -4.42 -1.84
C THR A 201 -19.05 -5.61 -2.71
N ASP A 202 -18.47 -5.72 -3.92
CA ASP A 202 -18.65 -6.87 -4.82
C ASP A 202 -18.19 -8.18 -4.15
N TYR A 203 -17.14 -8.13 -3.31
CA TYR A 203 -16.64 -9.26 -2.52
C TYR A 203 -17.40 -9.49 -1.20
N GLY A 204 -18.41 -8.68 -0.90
CA GLY A 204 -19.32 -8.85 0.24
C GLY A 204 -18.79 -8.28 1.55
N MET A 205 -17.77 -7.42 1.53
CA MET A 205 -17.27 -6.72 2.72
C MET A 205 -17.97 -5.37 2.90
N LYS A 206 -18.20 -4.98 4.16
CA LYS A 206 -18.55 -3.59 4.47
C LYS A 206 -17.33 -2.70 4.29
N VAL A 207 -17.52 -1.52 3.74
CA VAL A 207 -16.46 -0.52 3.63
C VAL A 207 -16.37 0.31 4.90
N GLY A 208 -15.17 0.44 5.43
CA GLY A 208 -14.84 1.26 6.59
C GLY A 208 -14.00 2.47 6.23
N LYS A 209 -12.90 2.67 6.96
CA LYS A 209 -12.00 3.80 6.73
C LYS A 209 -11.07 3.53 5.54
N ILE A 210 -11.02 4.48 4.61
CA ILE A 210 -10.00 4.53 3.57
C ILE A 210 -9.30 5.87 3.68
N ILE A 211 -8.07 5.88 4.20
CA ILE A 211 -7.30 7.09 4.50
C ILE A 211 -5.94 7.10 3.77
N ARG A 212 -5.45 8.29 3.50
CA ARG A 212 -4.23 8.47 2.72
C ARG A 212 -2.95 8.18 3.51
N SER A 213 -2.92 8.58 4.76
CA SER A 213 -1.75 8.53 5.64
C SER A 213 -2.17 8.13 7.05
N PRO A 214 -1.39 7.32 7.76
CA PRO A 214 -1.71 6.91 9.13
C PRO A 214 -1.38 7.96 10.19
N ILE A 215 -0.59 9.00 9.87
CA ILE A 215 0.15 9.78 10.88
C ILE A 215 -0.76 10.44 11.92
N ASP A 216 -1.85 11.09 11.50
CA ASP A 216 -2.70 11.83 12.43
C ASP A 216 -3.47 10.89 13.37
N ASP A 217 -4.00 9.78 12.83
CA ASP A 217 -4.71 8.76 13.62
C ASP A 217 -3.74 7.98 14.52
N LEU A 218 -2.51 7.72 14.04
CA LEU A 218 -1.48 7.04 14.83
C LEU A 218 -0.99 7.91 15.99
N VAL A 219 -0.83 9.22 15.77
CA VAL A 219 -0.51 10.17 16.85
C VAL A 219 -1.63 10.17 17.90
N ARG A 220 -2.90 10.21 17.47
CA ARG A 220 -4.04 10.14 18.37
C ARG A 220 -4.03 8.84 19.18
N TYR A 221 -3.80 7.70 18.55
CA TYR A 221 -3.66 6.41 19.22
C TYR A 221 -2.64 6.45 20.37
N HIS A 222 -1.43 6.98 20.12
CA HIS A 222 -0.39 7.06 21.14
C HIS A 222 -0.70 8.08 22.23
N VAL A 223 -1.31 9.21 21.89
CA VAL A 223 -1.70 10.24 22.88
C VAL A 223 -2.80 9.71 23.82
N GLU A 224 -3.76 8.94 23.32
CA GLU A 224 -4.83 8.35 24.13
C GLU A 224 -4.31 7.25 25.09
N LEU A 225 -3.25 6.56 24.72
CA LEU A 225 -2.63 5.51 25.55
C LEU A 225 -1.54 6.02 26.48
N ALA A 226 -1.09 7.26 26.31
CA ALA A 226 -0.07 7.84 27.17
C ALA A 226 -0.56 7.91 28.63
N PRO A 227 0.27 7.53 29.63
CA PRO A 227 -0.07 7.71 31.03
C PRO A 227 -0.34 9.19 31.30
N ARG A 228 -1.47 9.48 31.93
CA ARG A 228 -1.83 10.85 32.39
C ARG A 228 -1.06 11.21 33.64
#